data_efa5aff7a2d2e4d03a297d9b110fe8b3
#
_entry.id   efa5aff7a2d2e4d03a297d9b110fe8b3
#
_cell.length_a   1.000
_cell.length_b   1.000
_cell.length_c   1.000
_cell.angle_alpha   90.00
_cell.angle_beta   90.00
_cell.angle_gamma   90.00
#
_symmetry.space_group_name_H-M   'P 1'
#
loop_
_entity.id
_entity.type
_entity.pdbx_description
1 polymer ?
#
loop_
_entity_poly.entity_id
_entity_poly.type
_entity_poly.pdbx_seq_one_letter_code
_entity_poly.pdbx_strand_id
1 'polypeptide(L)'
;MAENYTAVITGGAKGIGAEIAMRMLDEGYKVVTLDVVASQISHSNLTAMTVDLLDNDAVEKAASAIAQDHAVTHFIHNAGLIWPNLIEEAKAEDITGLAQLHLGSALTLVKAFLPAMKERRFGRIIFNSSRALLGVRTRTAYSATKAGIVGMARTWALELAPHQITVNVIAPGPILTDNFWGIVPKDSPQQEQIGKAVPVGRLGTVDDIAHAFMFFADPKSGFITGQTLYVCGGASVGTAII
;
A
#
# COMPACT_ATOMS: atom_id res chain seq x y z
N MET A 1 3.60 0.99 23.82
CA MET A 1 4.18 2.31 23.65
C MET A 1 4.97 2.31 22.36
N ALA A 2 4.47 3.05 21.35
CA ALA A 2 5.01 3.05 19.99
C ALA A 2 6.22 3.97 19.79
N GLU A 3 6.68 4.65 20.84
CA GLU A 3 7.81 5.62 20.81
C GLU A 3 9.14 5.08 20.23
N ASN A 4 9.24 3.76 20.09
CA ASN A 4 10.41 3.09 19.52
C ASN A 4 10.20 2.55 18.10
N TYR A 5 9.07 2.84 17.44
CA TYR A 5 8.80 2.37 16.11
C TYR A 5 8.93 3.46 15.06
N THR A 6 9.54 3.11 13.94
CA THR A 6 9.61 3.97 12.76
C THR A 6 8.88 3.31 11.60
N ALA A 7 7.91 4.00 11.03
CA ALA A 7 7.16 3.56 9.87
C ALA A 7 7.57 4.35 8.63
N VAL A 8 7.81 3.66 7.53
CA VAL A 8 7.99 4.27 6.20
C VAL A 8 6.75 3.96 5.36
N ILE A 9 6.13 4.99 4.79
CA ILE A 9 4.88 4.90 4.03
C ILE A 9 5.08 5.53 2.65
N THR A 10 4.93 4.74 1.59
CA THR A 10 4.93 5.27 0.22
C THR A 10 3.52 5.74 -0.18
N GLY A 11 3.43 6.82 -0.97
CA GLY A 11 2.14 7.45 -1.26
C GLY A 11 1.48 8.02 -0.02
N GLY A 12 2.28 8.62 0.88
CA GLY A 12 1.86 9.06 2.21
C GLY A 12 1.36 10.50 2.31
N ALA A 13 1.32 11.26 1.21
CA ALA A 13 0.93 12.67 1.24
C ALA A 13 -0.58 12.88 1.22
N LYS A 14 -1.36 11.92 0.72
CA LYS A 14 -2.82 12.01 0.58
C LYS A 14 -3.52 10.65 0.61
N GLY A 15 -4.86 10.68 0.67
CA GLY A 15 -5.71 9.51 0.60
C GLY A 15 -5.41 8.47 1.68
N ILE A 16 -5.36 7.19 1.31
CA ILE A 16 -5.14 6.06 2.23
C ILE A 16 -3.81 6.21 2.97
N GLY A 17 -2.73 6.58 2.26
CA GLY A 17 -1.40 6.70 2.88
C GLY A 17 -1.31 7.81 3.91
N ALA A 18 -1.97 8.95 3.68
CA ALA A 18 -2.02 10.04 4.65
C ALA A 18 -2.84 9.65 5.88
N GLU A 19 -3.96 8.95 5.71
CA GLU A 19 -4.76 8.44 6.84
C GLU A 19 -3.96 7.46 7.71
N ILE A 20 -3.22 6.54 7.09
CA ILE A 20 -2.34 5.62 7.80
C ILE A 20 -1.24 6.40 8.55
N ALA A 21 -0.62 7.40 7.89
CA ALA A 21 0.42 8.22 8.48
C ALA A 21 -0.09 8.96 9.74
N MET A 22 -1.27 9.58 9.66
CA MET A 22 -1.89 10.28 10.80
C MET A 22 -2.14 9.33 11.96
N ARG A 23 -2.74 8.16 11.74
CA ARG A 23 -2.99 7.18 12.81
C ARG A 23 -1.70 6.68 13.46
N MET A 24 -0.66 6.42 12.68
CA MET A 24 0.63 6.01 13.23
C MET A 24 1.29 7.14 14.05
N LEU A 25 1.18 8.39 13.59
CA LEU A 25 1.65 9.55 14.35
C LEU A 25 0.89 9.70 15.67
N ASP A 26 -0.43 9.55 15.66
CA ASP A 26 -1.29 9.60 16.86
C ASP A 26 -0.96 8.49 17.87
N GLU A 27 -0.51 7.33 17.39
CA GLU A 27 -0.01 6.24 18.22
C GLU A 27 1.45 6.43 18.69
N GLY A 28 2.11 7.53 18.31
CA GLY A 28 3.46 7.89 18.74
C GLY A 28 4.59 7.29 17.90
N TYR A 29 4.31 6.79 16.71
CA TYR A 29 5.36 6.37 15.77
C TYR A 29 6.14 7.58 15.24
N LYS A 30 7.40 7.34 14.89
CA LYS A 30 8.09 8.18 13.91
C LYS A 30 7.64 7.74 12.52
N VAL A 31 7.25 8.68 11.67
CA VAL A 31 6.74 8.36 10.32
C VAL A 31 7.58 9.07 9.28
N VAL A 32 8.02 8.33 8.28
CA VAL A 32 8.63 8.86 7.05
C VAL A 32 7.67 8.61 5.90
N THR A 33 7.26 9.65 5.20
CA THR A 33 6.43 9.52 4.00
C THR A 33 7.22 9.79 2.73
N LEU A 34 7.02 8.96 1.71
CA LEU A 34 7.57 9.12 0.36
C LEU A 34 6.42 9.35 -0.62
N ASP A 35 6.40 10.47 -1.32
CA ASP A 35 5.37 10.78 -2.31
C ASP A 35 5.94 11.70 -3.40
N VAL A 36 5.31 11.79 -4.56
CA VAL A 36 5.66 12.75 -5.62
C VAL A 36 5.15 14.16 -5.32
N VAL A 37 4.27 14.33 -4.34
CA VAL A 37 3.75 15.62 -3.89
C VAL A 37 4.11 15.87 -2.43
N ALA A 38 4.19 17.15 -2.06
CA ALA A 38 4.45 17.55 -0.67
C ALA A 38 3.29 17.14 0.25
N SER A 39 3.63 16.62 1.43
CA SER A 39 2.65 16.31 2.47
C SER A 39 2.06 17.59 3.07
N GLN A 40 0.76 17.57 3.35
CA GLN A 40 0.07 18.64 4.09
C GLN A 40 0.00 18.34 5.60
N ILE A 41 0.45 17.16 6.03
CA ILE A 41 0.47 16.78 7.44
C ILE A 41 1.60 17.55 8.14
N SER A 42 1.29 18.21 9.24
CA SER A 42 2.28 18.88 10.09
C SER A 42 2.33 18.18 11.43
N HIS A 43 3.45 17.50 11.73
CA HIS A 43 3.65 16.78 12.97
C HIS A 43 5.14 16.65 13.29
N SER A 44 5.55 16.77 14.57
CA SER A 44 6.95 16.72 14.99
C SER A 44 7.67 15.39 14.70
N ASN A 45 6.92 14.29 14.64
CA ASN A 45 7.43 12.96 14.35
C ASN A 45 7.31 12.58 12.87
N LEU A 46 6.94 13.52 11.99
CA LEU A 46 6.84 13.28 10.55
C LEU A 46 8.06 13.83 9.81
N THR A 47 8.67 12.97 8.99
CA THR A 47 9.62 13.37 7.94
C THR A 47 8.96 13.10 6.58
N ALA A 48 8.65 14.14 5.84
CA ALA A 48 8.07 14.02 4.49
C ALA A 48 9.16 14.21 3.43
N MET A 49 9.28 13.26 2.51
CA MET A 49 10.25 13.29 1.41
C MET A 49 9.50 13.26 0.07
N THR A 50 9.89 14.16 -0.85
CA THR A 50 9.37 14.13 -2.22
C THR A 50 10.26 13.23 -3.07
N VAL A 51 9.69 12.10 -3.53
CA VAL A 51 10.42 11.05 -4.27
C VAL A 51 9.51 10.46 -5.33
N ASP A 52 9.99 10.41 -6.58
CA ASP A 52 9.33 9.65 -7.64
C ASP A 52 9.79 8.18 -7.58
N LEU A 53 8.85 7.27 -7.30
CA LEU A 53 9.15 5.83 -7.21
C LEU A 53 9.31 5.15 -8.59
N LEU A 54 9.07 5.87 -9.69
CA LEU A 54 9.42 5.44 -11.04
C LEU A 54 10.91 5.66 -11.34
N ASP A 55 11.57 6.55 -10.62
CA ASP A 55 13.00 6.83 -10.72
C ASP A 55 13.79 5.95 -9.74
N ASN A 56 14.51 4.94 -10.28
CA ASN A 56 15.32 4.02 -9.49
C ASN A 56 16.39 4.72 -8.65
N ASP A 57 17.07 5.70 -9.22
CA ASP A 57 18.15 6.41 -8.55
C ASP A 57 17.62 7.24 -7.36
N ALA A 58 16.44 7.87 -7.55
CA ALA A 58 15.76 8.59 -6.49
C ALA A 58 15.33 7.65 -5.36
N VAL A 59 14.82 6.46 -5.69
CA VAL A 59 14.43 5.43 -4.70
C VAL A 59 15.65 4.93 -3.92
N GLU A 60 16.77 4.62 -4.58
CA GLU A 60 18.00 4.16 -3.92
C GLU A 60 18.58 5.22 -2.98
N LYS A 61 18.61 6.48 -3.39
CA LYS A 61 19.04 7.60 -2.55
C LYS A 61 18.15 7.76 -1.32
N ALA A 62 16.83 7.74 -1.51
CA ALA A 62 15.89 7.84 -0.41
C ALA A 62 16.00 6.65 0.55
N ALA A 63 16.10 5.43 0.03
CA ALA A 63 16.25 4.21 0.82
C ALA A 63 17.50 4.28 1.71
N SER A 64 18.63 4.70 1.13
CA SER A 64 19.92 4.84 1.85
C SER A 64 19.84 5.91 2.94
N ALA A 65 19.30 7.10 2.62
CA ALA A 65 19.16 8.18 3.59
C ALA A 65 18.26 7.76 4.77
N ILE A 66 17.11 7.14 4.49
CA ILE A 66 16.20 6.67 5.54
C ILE A 66 16.88 5.61 6.43
N ALA A 67 17.58 4.64 5.83
CA ALA A 67 18.24 3.58 6.58
C ALA A 67 19.41 4.09 7.45
N GLN A 68 20.04 5.20 7.07
CA GLN A 68 21.08 5.87 7.90
C GLN A 68 20.48 6.59 9.11
N ASP A 69 19.34 7.26 8.93
CA ASP A 69 18.77 8.13 9.96
C ASP A 69 17.74 7.41 10.86
N HIS A 70 17.23 6.26 10.41
CA HIS A 70 16.10 5.57 11.04
C HIS A 70 16.28 4.05 11.10
N ALA A 71 16.08 3.46 12.28
CA ALA A 71 15.89 2.02 12.44
C ALA A 71 14.43 1.66 12.09
N VAL A 72 14.17 1.44 10.79
CA VAL A 72 12.82 1.18 10.27
C VAL A 72 12.27 -0.14 10.81
N THR A 73 11.05 -0.12 11.30
CA THR A 73 10.34 -1.28 11.86
C THR A 73 9.08 -1.63 11.08
N HIS A 74 8.47 -0.65 10.42
CA HIS A 74 7.26 -0.82 9.62
C HIS A 74 7.49 -0.25 8.22
N PHE A 75 7.17 -1.02 7.20
CA PHE A 75 7.17 -0.56 5.84
C PHE A 75 5.79 -0.78 5.22
N ILE A 76 5.17 0.30 4.78
CA ILE A 76 3.85 0.30 4.15
C ILE A 76 3.99 0.79 2.73
N HIS A 77 3.89 -0.13 1.78
CA HIS A 77 3.92 0.20 0.37
C HIS A 77 2.50 0.45 -0.15
N ASN A 78 2.11 1.72 -0.11
CA ASN A 78 0.78 2.16 -0.51
C ASN A 78 0.77 2.89 -1.87
N ALA A 79 1.86 3.47 -2.31
CA ALA A 79 1.95 4.18 -3.59
C ALA A 79 1.46 3.32 -4.76
N GLY A 80 0.73 3.93 -5.67
CA GLY A 80 0.25 3.23 -6.85
C GLY A 80 -0.47 4.15 -7.83
N LEU A 81 -0.32 3.85 -9.11
CA LEU A 81 -0.99 4.51 -10.23
C LEU A 81 -1.83 3.49 -11.00
N ILE A 82 -2.79 4.00 -11.73
CA ILE A 82 -3.66 3.23 -12.61
C ILE A 82 -3.55 3.84 -14.01
N TRP A 83 -3.13 3.03 -14.98
CA TRP A 83 -3.12 3.40 -16.41
C TRP A 83 -4.17 2.54 -17.14
N PRO A 84 -5.38 3.08 -17.35
CA PRO A 84 -6.49 2.30 -17.87
C PRO A 84 -6.46 2.26 -19.41
N ASN A 85 -6.31 1.04 -19.97
CA ASN A 85 -6.35 0.80 -21.40
C ASN A 85 -7.08 -0.53 -21.70
N LEU A 86 -7.82 -0.62 -22.79
CA LEU A 86 -8.25 -1.91 -23.34
C LEU A 86 -7.03 -2.68 -23.85
N ILE A 87 -7.16 -3.98 -24.05
CA ILE A 87 -6.02 -4.83 -24.46
C ILE A 87 -5.41 -4.37 -25.79
N GLU A 88 -6.22 -3.87 -26.68
CA GLU A 88 -5.81 -3.38 -28.00
C GLU A 88 -4.93 -2.11 -27.91
N GLU A 89 -5.04 -1.36 -26.82
CA GLU A 89 -4.32 -0.10 -26.59
C GLU A 89 -3.26 -0.21 -25.49
N ALA A 90 -3.24 -1.34 -24.76
CA ALA A 90 -2.30 -1.56 -23.68
C ALA A 90 -0.86 -1.70 -24.21
N LYS A 91 0.10 -1.06 -23.54
CA LYS A 91 1.50 -1.04 -23.94
C LYS A 91 2.34 -1.88 -22.99
N ALA A 92 3.43 -2.49 -23.49
CA ALA A 92 4.40 -3.18 -22.65
C ALA A 92 5.07 -2.27 -21.63
N GLU A 93 5.26 -0.99 -21.98
CA GLU A 93 5.81 0.04 -21.11
C GLU A 93 4.91 0.32 -19.90
N ASP A 94 3.59 0.16 -20.03
CA ASP A 94 2.66 0.29 -18.89
C ASP A 94 2.93 -0.81 -17.85
N ILE A 95 3.25 -2.02 -18.29
CA ILE A 95 3.59 -3.13 -17.40
C ILE A 95 4.91 -2.87 -16.70
N THR A 96 5.95 -2.47 -17.43
CA THR A 96 7.29 -2.22 -16.87
C THR A 96 7.28 -1.04 -15.91
N GLY A 97 6.60 0.06 -16.24
CA GLY A 97 6.48 1.22 -15.37
C GLY A 97 5.71 0.91 -14.10
N LEU A 98 4.56 0.23 -14.19
CA LEU A 98 3.82 -0.16 -12.99
C LEU A 98 4.52 -1.27 -12.20
N ALA A 99 5.31 -2.14 -12.84
CA ALA A 99 6.15 -3.10 -12.13
C ALA A 99 7.26 -2.39 -11.34
N GLN A 100 7.90 -1.36 -11.92
CA GLN A 100 8.85 -0.54 -11.21
C GLN A 100 8.21 0.14 -9.99
N LEU A 101 7.06 0.79 -10.18
CA LEU A 101 6.36 1.48 -9.09
C LEU A 101 5.92 0.53 -7.97
N HIS A 102 5.29 -0.62 -8.33
CA HIS A 102 4.61 -1.48 -7.36
C HIS A 102 5.51 -2.58 -6.78
N LEU A 103 6.57 -2.99 -7.48
CA LEU A 103 7.41 -4.12 -7.10
C LEU A 103 8.87 -3.71 -6.95
N GLY A 104 9.46 -3.06 -7.96
CA GLY A 104 10.87 -2.68 -7.96
C GLY A 104 11.22 -1.71 -6.83
N SER A 105 10.47 -0.61 -6.70
CA SER A 105 10.69 0.38 -5.64
C SER A 105 10.53 -0.23 -4.24
N ALA A 106 9.54 -1.12 -4.06
CA ALA A 106 9.33 -1.81 -2.80
C ALA A 106 10.51 -2.73 -2.45
N LEU A 107 11.04 -3.46 -3.44
CA LEU A 107 12.21 -4.32 -3.25
C LEU A 107 13.43 -3.52 -2.80
N THR A 108 13.71 -2.39 -3.47
CA THR A 108 14.84 -1.51 -3.14
C THR A 108 14.71 -0.96 -1.70
N LEU A 109 13.54 -0.44 -1.34
CA LEU A 109 13.29 0.10 -0.01
C LEU A 109 13.40 -0.97 1.08
N VAL A 110 12.75 -2.13 0.89
CA VAL A 110 12.79 -3.22 1.88
C VAL A 110 14.21 -3.72 2.08
N LYS A 111 15.00 -3.90 1.02
CA LYS A 111 16.42 -4.32 1.14
C LYS A 111 17.22 -3.38 2.04
N ALA A 112 16.99 -2.08 1.97
CA ALA A 112 17.69 -1.10 2.82
C ALA A 112 17.22 -1.18 4.28
N PHE A 113 15.97 -1.54 4.55
CA PHE A 113 15.41 -1.59 5.91
C PHE A 113 15.60 -2.93 6.62
N LEU A 114 15.82 -4.02 5.87
CA LEU A 114 15.96 -5.36 6.42
C LEU A 114 17.05 -5.53 7.48
N PRO A 115 18.24 -4.91 7.39
CA PRO A 115 19.27 -5.06 8.43
C PRO A 115 18.74 -4.68 9.81
N ALA A 116 18.12 -3.50 9.95
CA ALA A 116 17.55 -3.04 11.22
C ALA A 116 16.40 -3.93 11.72
N MET A 117 15.51 -4.36 10.82
CA MET A 117 14.41 -5.28 11.17
C MET A 117 14.93 -6.63 11.65
N LYS A 118 15.97 -7.20 10.99
CA LYS A 118 16.56 -8.48 11.36
C LYS A 118 17.30 -8.41 12.70
N GLU A 119 18.10 -7.36 12.92
CA GLU A 119 18.80 -7.13 14.19
C GLU A 119 17.81 -7.03 15.35
N ARG A 120 16.73 -6.27 15.15
CA ARG A 120 15.67 -6.09 16.15
C ARG A 120 14.80 -7.34 16.33
N ARG A 121 14.86 -8.31 15.41
CA ARG A 121 13.95 -9.45 15.30
C ARG A 121 12.48 -9.01 15.33
N PHE A 122 12.19 -7.92 14.62
CA PHE A 122 10.86 -7.34 14.50
C PHE A 122 10.75 -6.53 13.21
N GLY A 123 9.69 -6.80 12.44
CA GLY A 123 9.33 -6.01 11.26
C GLY A 123 7.89 -6.27 10.83
N ARG A 124 7.27 -5.24 10.25
CA ARG A 124 5.94 -5.30 9.63
C ARG A 124 6.03 -4.73 8.23
N ILE A 125 5.86 -5.56 7.23
CA ILE A 125 5.83 -5.17 5.82
C ILE A 125 4.41 -5.38 5.33
N ILE A 126 3.76 -4.30 4.87
CA ILE A 126 2.36 -4.32 4.48
C ILE A 126 2.20 -3.66 3.12
N PHE A 127 1.62 -4.39 2.19
CA PHE A 127 1.38 -3.92 0.83
C PHE A 127 -0.06 -3.50 0.63
N ASN A 128 -0.27 -2.40 -0.08
CA ASN A 128 -1.54 -2.00 -0.65
C ASN A 128 -1.67 -2.56 -2.07
N SER A 129 -2.35 -3.71 -2.20
CA SER A 129 -2.72 -4.27 -3.49
C SER A 129 -4.06 -3.67 -3.98
N SER A 130 -4.95 -4.47 -4.50
CA SER A 130 -6.30 -4.08 -4.93
C SER A 130 -7.13 -5.33 -5.20
N ARG A 131 -8.45 -5.25 -5.07
CA ARG A 131 -9.35 -6.26 -5.61
C ARG A 131 -9.14 -6.50 -7.12
N ALA A 132 -8.56 -5.52 -7.82
CA ALA A 132 -8.22 -5.64 -9.24
C ALA A 132 -7.21 -6.75 -9.54
N LEU A 133 -6.51 -7.30 -8.54
CA LEU A 133 -5.67 -8.50 -8.71
C LEU A 133 -6.45 -9.72 -9.23
N LEU A 134 -7.78 -9.74 -9.04
CA LEU A 134 -8.69 -10.77 -9.57
C LEU A 134 -9.09 -10.52 -11.04
N GLY A 135 -8.65 -9.43 -11.62
CA GLY A 135 -9.01 -8.97 -12.96
C GLY A 135 -10.13 -7.92 -12.95
N VAL A 136 -9.86 -6.80 -13.61
CA VAL A 136 -10.82 -5.72 -13.86
C VAL A 136 -10.60 -5.22 -15.28
N ARG A 137 -11.69 -5.01 -16.03
CA ARG A 137 -11.63 -4.46 -17.39
C ARG A 137 -10.79 -3.19 -17.43
N THR A 138 -10.01 -2.99 -18.47
CA THR A 138 -9.09 -1.86 -18.71
C THR A 138 -7.91 -1.78 -17.74
N ARG A 139 -7.57 -2.83 -17.01
CA ARG A 139 -6.54 -2.81 -15.95
C ARG A 139 -5.42 -3.84 -16.17
N THR A 140 -5.05 -4.13 -17.42
CA THR A 140 -4.07 -5.18 -17.74
C THR A 140 -2.80 -5.06 -16.91
N ALA A 141 -2.06 -3.96 -17.03
CA ALA A 141 -0.81 -3.74 -16.31
C ALA A 141 -1.02 -3.60 -14.78
N TYR A 142 -2.08 -2.90 -14.38
CA TYR A 142 -2.40 -2.69 -12.97
C TYR A 142 -2.77 -4.00 -12.27
N SER A 143 -3.65 -4.81 -12.87
CA SER A 143 -4.05 -6.11 -12.32
C SER A 143 -2.88 -7.07 -12.23
N ALA A 144 -2.02 -7.12 -13.27
CA ALA A 144 -0.83 -7.95 -13.29
C ALA A 144 0.15 -7.60 -12.15
N THR A 145 0.44 -6.31 -11.96
CA THR A 145 1.38 -5.87 -10.92
C THR A 145 0.79 -5.98 -9.52
N LYS A 146 -0.51 -5.72 -9.33
CA LYS A 146 -1.19 -5.93 -8.04
C LYS A 146 -1.32 -7.40 -7.65
N ALA A 147 -1.43 -8.32 -8.63
CA ALA A 147 -1.30 -9.76 -8.41
C ALA A 147 0.16 -10.15 -8.09
N GLY A 148 1.13 -9.55 -8.77
CA GLY A 148 2.57 -9.74 -8.50
C GLY A 148 2.97 -9.40 -7.07
N ILE A 149 2.38 -8.36 -6.48
CA ILE A 149 2.56 -8.01 -5.05
C ILE A 149 2.24 -9.22 -4.16
N VAL A 150 1.17 -9.95 -4.42
CA VAL A 150 0.77 -11.11 -3.59
C VAL A 150 1.80 -12.22 -3.67
N GLY A 151 2.31 -12.52 -4.86
CA GLY A 151 3.39 -13.50 -5.05
C GLY A 151 4.65 -13.10 -4.29
N MET A 152 5.10 -11.85 -4.46
CA MET A 152 6.26 -11.29 -3.79
C MET A 152 6.11 -11.30 -2.25
N ALA A 153 4.97 -10.87 -1.74
CA ALA A 153 4.70 -10.84 -0.31
C ALA A 153 4.72 -12.25 0.32
N ARG A 154 4.18 -13.25 -0.36
CA ARG A 154 4.19 -14.64 0.11
C ARG A 154 5.60 -15.23 0.16
N THR A 155 6.44 -14.94 -0.83
CA THR A 155 7.85 -15.33 -0.84
C THR A 155 8.59 -14.70 0.34
N TRP A 156 8.45 -13.39 0.50
CA TRP A 156 9.12 -12.68 1.60
C TRP A 156 8.60 -13.11 2.98
N ALA A 157 7.32 -13.46 3.11
CA ALA A 157 6.77 -14.00 4.35
C ALA A 157 7.52 -15.26 4.80
N LEU A 158 7.85 -16.18 3.87
CA LEU A 158 8.61 -17.40 4.17
C LEU A 158 10.06 -17.09 4.52
N GLU A 159 10.72 -16.21 3.78
CA GLU A 159 12.12 -15.86 3.96
C GLU A 159 12.37 -15.07 5.25
N LEU A 160 11.41 -14.23 5.68
CA LEU A 160 11.58 -13.29 6.77
C LEU A 160 10.95 -13.76 8.09
N ALA A 161 10.05 -14.75 8.07
CA ALA A 161 9.44 -15.31 9.29
C ALA A 161 10.46 -15.78 10.36
N PRO A 162 11.60 -16.42 10.01
CA PRO A 162 12.62 -16.79 11.01
C PRO A 162 13.20 -15.60 11.76
N HIS A 163 13.09 -14.39 11.20
CA HIS A 163 13.52 -13.12 11.80
C HIS A 163 12.40 -12.38 12.54
N GLN A 164 11.22 -13.00 12.75
CA GLN A 164 10.04 -12.38 13.37
C GLN A 164 9.49 -11.16 12.58
N ILE A 165 9.72 -11.15 11.26
CA ILE A 165 9.21 -10.13 10.35
C ILE A 165 7.99 -10.72 9.63
N THR A 166 6.86 -10.02 9.66
CA THR A 166 5.66 -10.43 8.93
C THR A 166 5.49 -9.63 7.64
N VAL A 167 4.94 -10.27 6.62
CA VAL A 167 4.66 -9.64 5.32
C VAL A 167 3.23 -9.96 4.92
N ASN A 168 2.38 -8.94 4.81
CA ASN A 168 0.96 -9.11 4.50
C ASN A 168 0.48 -8.12 3.43
N VAL A 169 -0.67 -8.38 2.86
CA VAL A 169 -1.27 -7.60 1.79
C VAL A 169 -2.69 -7.19 2.15
N ILE A 170 -3.01 -5.91 1.96
CA ILE A 170 -4.39 -5.40 1.94
C ILE A 170 -4.82 -5.28 0.48
N ALA A 171 -6.02 -5.74 0.15
CA ALA A 171 -6.62 -5.64 -1.18
C ALA A 171 -7.93 -4.86 -1.13
N PRO A 172 -7.89 -3.53 -1.25
CA PRO A 172 -9.07 -2.67 -1.22
C PRO A 172 -10.04 -2.93 -2.36
N GLY A 173 -11.33 -2.71 -2.09
CA GLY A 173 -12.38 -2.57 -3.08
C GLY A 173 -12.45 -1.15 -3.67
N PRO A 174 -13.64 -0.69 -4.08
CA PRO A 174 -13.86 0.68 -4.53
C PRO A 174 -13.88 1.62 -3.32
N ILE A 175 -12.82 2.45 -3.20
CA ILE A 175 -12.59 3.37 -2.07
C ILE A 175 -12.64 4.81 -2.55
N LEU A 176 -13.33 5.67 -1.82
CA LEU A 176 -13.44 7.11 -2.08
C LEU A 176 -12.07 7.78 -1.90
N THR A 177 -11.36 7.95 -2.99
CA THR A 177 -10.03 8.58 -3.09
C THR A 177 -9.93 9.40 -4.37
N ASP A 178 -8.92 10.25 -4.48
CA ASP A 178 -8.66 11.01 -5.72
C ASP A 178 -8.50 10.08 -6.93
N ASN A 179 -7.86 8.92 -6.77
CA ASN A 179 -7.71 7.92 -7.83
C ASN A 179 -9.08 7.36 -8.28
N PHE A 180 -10.02 7.20 -7.37
CA PHE A 180 -11.38 6.77 -7.67
C PHE A 180 -12.13 7.87 -8.43
N TRP A 181 -12.08 9.10 -7.94
CA TRP A 181 -12.75 10.25 -8.59
C TRP A 181 -12.10 10.66 -9.90
N GLY A 182 -10.85 10.32 -10.14
CA GLY A 182 -10.21 10.45 -11.46
C GLY A 182 -10.83 9.55 -12.53
N ILE A 183 -11.61 8.53 -12.13
CA ILE A 183 -12.24 7.55 -13.03
C ILE A 183 -13.78 7.68 -13.00
N VAL A 184 -14.33 7.95 -11.82
CA VAL A 184 -15.77 8.04 -11.55
C VAL A 184 -16.07 9.46 -11.04
N PRO A 185 -16.86 10.27 -11.73
CA PRO A 185 -17.17 11.63 -11.30
C PRO A 185 -17.76 11.63 -9.88
N LYS A 186 -17.29 12.56 -9.05
CA LYS A 186 -17.76 12.71 -7.68
C LYS A 186 -19.25 13.02 -7.65
N ASP A 187 -19.95 12.40 -6.69
CA ASP A 187 -21.40 12.58 -6.45
C ASP A 187 -22.28 12.28 -7.68
N SER A 188 -21.77 11.44 -8.59
CA SER A 188 -22.47 11.05 -9.83
C SER A 188 -23.38 9.84 -9.61
N PRO A 189 -24.41 9.65 -10.50
CA PRO A 189 -25.22 8.43 -10.51
C PRO A 189 -24.37 7.16 -10.67
N GLN A 190 -23.23 7.24 -11.38
CA GLN A 190 -22.29 6.13 -11.53
C GLN A 190 -21.64 5.77 -10.19
N GLN A 191 -21.23 6.76 -9.40
CA GLN A 191 -20.70 6.55 -8.05
C GLN A 191 -21.73 5.84 -7.17
N GLU A 192 -22.99 6.28 -7.19
CA GLU A 192 -24.08 5.69 -6.43
C GLU A 192 -24.35 4.24 -6.86
N GLN A 193 -24.37 3.97 -8.18
CA GLN A 193 -24.54 2.61 -8.71
C GLN A 193 -23.43 1.66 -8.26
N ILE A 194 -22.17 2.12 -8.30
CA ILE A 194 -21.04 1.32 -7.83
C ILE A 194 -21.19 1.03 -6.33
N GLY A 195 -21.58 2.01 -5.53
CA GLY A 195 -21.82 1.82 -4.10
C GLY A 195 -22.90 0.78 -3.81
N LYS A 196 -24.03 0.85 -4.55
CA LYS A 196 -25.14 -0.13 -4.44
C LYS A 196 -24.73 -1.53 -4.90
N ALA A 197 -23.78 -1.66 -5.83
CA ALA A 197 -23.28 -2.95 -6.30
C ALA A 197 -22.31 -3.63 -5.33
N VAL A 198 -21.76 -2.89 -4.35
CA VAL A 198 -20.98 -3.49 -3.27
C VAL A 198 -21.92 -4.20 -2.29
N PRO A 199 -21.69 -5.46 -1.91
CA PRO A 199 -22.59 -6.21 -1.03
C PRO A 199 -22.97 -5.50 0.28
N VAL A 200 -22.05 -4.75 0.89
CA VAL A 200 -22.35 -3.94 2.10
C VAL A 200 -23.12 -2.64 1.79
N GLY A 201 -23.47 -2.37 0.53
CA GLY A 201 -24.34 -1.26 0.11
C GLY A 201 -23.69 0.12 0.06
N ARG A 202 -22.37 0.23 0.21
CA ARG A 202 -21.62 1.50 0.14
C ARG A 202 -20.22 1.35 -0.44
N LEU A 203 -19.67 2.45 -0.88
CA LEU A 203 -18.24 2.56 -1.15
C LEU A 203 -17.46 2.56 0.17
N GLY A 204 -16.23 2.08 0.12
CA GLY A 204 -15.31 2.17 1.25
C GLY A 204 -14.71 3.57 1.39
N THR A 205 -14.20 3.87 2.56
CA THR A 205 -13.48 5.11 2.88
C THR A 205 -12.00 4.83 3.12
N VAL A 206 -11.18 5.86 3.18
CA VAL A 206 -9.77 5.74 3.56
C VAL A 206 -9.63 5.18 4.98
N ASP A 207 -10.58 5.51 5.86
CA ASP A 207 -10.69 5.02 7.24
C ASP A 207 -10.86 3.49 7.31
N ASP A 208 -11.76 2.92 6.50
CA ASP A 208 -11.96 1.47 6.41
C ASP A 208 -10.64 0.73 6.08
N ILE A 209 -9.84 1.32 5.20
CA ILE A 209 -8.57 0.72 4.75
C ILE A 209 -7.47 0.92 5.77
N ALA A 210 -7.34 2.13 6.33
CA ALA A 210 -6.33 2.44 7.34
C ALA A 210 -6.49 1.54 8.57
N HIS A 211 -7.73 1.24 8.99
CA HIS A 211 -8.00 0.31 10.09
C HIS A 211 -7.39 -1.08 9.84
N ALA A 212 -7.51 -1.61 8.63
CA ALA A 212 -6.91 -2.90 8.28
C ALA A 212 -5.36 -2.86 8.25
N PHE A 213 -4.79 -1.72 7.82
CA PHE A 213 -3.34 -1.52 7.90
C PHE A 213 -2.85 -1.49 9.35
N MET A 214 -3.53 -0.79 10.25
CA MET A 214 -3.19 -0.73 11.67
C MET A 214 -3.29 -2.12 12.32
N PHE A 215 -4.27 -2.96 11.93
CA PHE A 215 -4.37 -4.34 12.38
C PHE A 215 -3.11 -5.16 12.03
N PHE A 216 -2.60 -5.10 10.80
CA PHE A 216 -1.38 -5.80 10.44
C PHE A 216 -0.11 -5.15 11.00
N ALA A 217 -0.13 -3.85 11.28
CA ALA A 217 0.97 -3.13 11.90
C ALA A 217 1.11 -3.43 13.40
N ASP A 218 0.02 -3.81 14.09
CA ASP A 218 0.05 -4.11 15.53
C ASP A 218 1.08 -5.21 15.84
N PRO A 219 1.95 -5.02 16.83
CA PRO A 219 2.88 -6.06 17.30
C PRO A 219 2.17 -7.38 17.67
N LYS A 220 0.91 -7.35 18.12
CA LYS A 220 0.11 -8.52 18.45
C LYS A 220 -0.25 -9.38 17.23
N SER A 221 -0.17 -8.83 16.02
CA SER A 221 -0.39 -9.54 14.76
C SER A 221 0.83 -10.37 14.30
N GLY A 222 1.79 -10.64 15.19
CA GLY A 222 3.04 -11.34 14.90
C GLY A 222 2.91 -12.79 14.40
N PHE A 223 1.74 -13.42 14.53
CA PHE A 223 1.47 -14.77 14.02
C PHE A 223 0.75 -14.76 12.66
N ILE A 224 0.55 -13.57 12.06
CA ILE A 224 -0.15 -13.41 10.78
C ILE A 224 0.87 -12.96 9.74
N THR A 225 1.21 -13.85 8.79
CA THR A 225 2.14 -13.53 7.69
C THR A 225 1.73 -14.25 6.41
N GLY A 226 2.09 -13.68 5.24
CA GLY A 226 1.76 -14.21 3.91
C GLY A 226 0.28 -14.09 3.53
N GLN A 227 -0.52 -13.33 4.29
CA GLN A 227 -1.96 -13.24 4.08
C GLN A 227 -2.34 -12.07 3.17
N THR A 228 -3.43 -12.26 2.44
CA THR A 228 -4.09 -11.20 1.67
C THR A 228 -5.48 -10.97 2.24
N LEU A 229 -5.72 -9.80 2.80
CA LEU A 229 -7.01 -9.40 3.34
C LEU A 229 -7.75 -8.49 2.35
N TYR A 230 -8.88 -8.96 1.84
CA TYR A 230 -9.76 -8.13 1.01
C TYR A 230 -10.60 -7.22 1.89
N VAL A 231 -10.40 -5.91 1.76
CA VAL A 231 -11.19 -4.87 2.43
C VAL A 231 -12.06 -4.20 1.37
N CYS A 232 -13.12 -4.89 0.97
CA CYS A 232 -13.87 -4.58 -0.26
C CYS A 232 -15.39 -4.61 -0.10
N GLY A 233 -15.90 -4.70 1.12
CA GLY A 233 -17.34 -4.80 1.37
C GLY A 233 -18.02 -6.03 0.74
N GLY A 234 -17.26 -7.12 0.52
CA GLY A 234 -17.74 -8.34 -0.12
C GLY A 234 -17.60 -8.38 -1.65
N ALA A 235 -17.14 -7.31 -2.29
CA ALA A 235 -17.07 -7.21 -3.75
C ALA A 235 -16.10 -8.23 -4.41
N SER A 236 -15.26 -8.92 -3.66
CA SER A 236 -14.37 -9.98 -4.14
C SER A 236 -14.95 -11.39 -4.00
N VAL A 237 -16.05 -11.57 -3.27
CA VAL A 237 -16.61 -12.90 -2.96
C VAL A 237 -17.56 -13.38 -4.07
N GLY A 238 -18.03 -12.47 -4.91
CA GLY A 238 -18.98 -12.74 -5.98
C GLY A 238 -20.39 -12.24 -5.65
N THR A 239 -21.17 -12.02 -6.70
CA THR A 239 -22.58 -11.64 -6.62
C THR A 239 -23.42 -12.81 -7.15
N ALA A 240 -23.52 -13.89 -6.36
CA ALA A 240 -24.53 -14.90 -6.68
C ALA A 240 -25.91 -14.31 -6.35
N ILE A 241 -26.65 -13.90 -7.36
CA ILE A 241 -28.09 -13.70 -7.24
C ILE A 241 -28.69 -15.11 -7.33
N ILE A 242 -29.12 -15.63 -6.19
CA ILE A 242 -29.87 -16.89 -6.13
C ILE A 242 -31.34 -16.54 -6.31
#